data_285c85518220a6c2d2f2a0eeda60f29a
#
_entry.id   285c85518220a6c2d2f2a0eeda60f29a
#
_cell.length_a   1.000
_cell.length_b   1.000
_cell.length_c   1.000
_cell.angle_alpha   90.00
_cell.angle_beta   90.00
_cell.angle_gamma   90.00
#
_symmetry.space_group_name_H-M   'P 1'
#
loop_
_entity.id
_entity.type
_entity.pdbx_description
1 polymer ?
#
loop_
_entity_poly.entity_id
_entity_poly.type
_entity_poly.pdbx_seq_one_letter_code
_entity_poly.pdbx_strand_id
1 'polypeptide(L)'
;MNKVYGIIAGVVIAKLKEGVVPWKSGRQNEMRPCNFASKRPYRGVNWLLTTMSGFSSPYWLTKNGILKLGGTWSGKATKIVHWSFTYYDAKNKRVKQTDDWVRKVPSLRYYNVWNAEQIEGIDFGTPAADGRKEHERIAAAEELVAGYVDGPTITIDGSQPRYNPEKDEVFNSNLDDFDTAAGFYHTLFHELGHSTGHGSRLSREGITTRHRFGSDGYAFEELVAELSACFLMSEAGLTADLDNSAA
;
A
#
# COMPACT_ATOMS: atom_id res chain seq x y z
N MET A 1 7.67 -9.30 -19.56
CA MET A 1 7.03 -8.98 -18.26
C MET A 1 7.50 -9.99 -17.23
N ASN A 2 7.90 -9.57 -16.02
CA ASN A 2 8.36 -10.50 -14.98
C ASN A 2 7.19 -11.42 -14.56
N LYS A 3 7.41 -12.74 -14.52
CA LYS A 3 6.40 -13.76 -14.15
C LYS A 3 5.70 -13.43 -12.80
N VAL A 4 6.40 -12.78 -11.87
CA VAL A 4 5.85 -12.39 -10.56
C VAL A 4 4.73 -11.36 -10.70
N TYR A 5 4.86 -10.37 -11.60
CA TYR A 5 3.80 -9.40 -11.84
C TYR A 5 2.50 -10.06 -12.31
N GLY A 6 2.58 -11.00 -13.26
CA GLY A 6 1.41 -11.73 -13.73
C GLY A 6 0.72 -12.56 -12.64
N ILE A 7 1.52 -13.19 -11.75
CA ILE A 7 0.98 -13.95 -10.62
C ILE A 7 0.24 -13.03 -9.65
N ILE A 8 0.83 -11.89 -9.29
CA ILE A 8 0.24 -10.96 -8.31
C ILE A 8 -0.98 -10.27 -8.90
N ALA A 9 -0.90 -9.77 -10.13
CA ALA A 9 -2.06 -9.19 -10.81
C ALA A 9 -3.22 -10.20 -10.90
N GLY A 10 -2.94 -11.46 -11.23
CA GLY A 10 -3.95 -12.52 -11.26
C GLY A 10 -4.63 -12.73 -9.91
N VAL A 11 -3.89 -12.65 -8.79
CA VAL A 11 -4.47 -12.76 -7.44
C VAL A 11 -5.39 -11.58 -7.14
N VAL A 12 -4.95 -10.36 -7.43
CA VAL A 12 -5.74 -9.14 -7.20
C VAL A 12 -7.01 -9.16 -8.06
N ILE A 13 -6.89 -9.44 -9.35
CA ILE A 13 -8.03 -9.50 -10.27
C ILE A 13 -9.04 -10.58 -9.85
N ALA A 14 -8.55 -11.75 -9.41
CA ALA A 14 -9.45 -12.82 -8.94
C ALA A 14 -10.25 -12.37 -7.73
N LYS A 15 -9.63 -11.68 -6.78
CA LYS A 15 -10.29 -11.14 -5.59
C LYS A 15 -11.30 -10.03 -5.90
N LEU A 16 -10.96 -9.13 -6.81
CA LEU A 16 -11.90 -8.11 -7.28
C LEU A 16 -13.13 -8.74 -7.96
N LYS A 17 -12.94 -9.79 -8.76
CA LYS A 17 -14.05 -10.55 -9.36
C LYS A 17 -14.92 -11.28 -8.34
N GLU A 18 -14.38 -11.65 -7.19
CA GLU A 18 -15.13 -12.21 -6.05
C GLU A 18 -15.89 -11.11 -5.27
N GLY A 19 -15.82 -9.83 -5.69
CA GLY A 19 -16.42 -8.70 -4.99
C GLY A 19 -15.65 -8.26 -3.74
N VAL A 20 -14.43 -8.76 -3.55
CA VAL A 20 -13.56 -8.32 -2.46
C VAL A 20 -12.97 -6.96 -2.83
N VAL A 21 -13.47 -5.91 -2.19
CA VAL A 21 -12.96 -4.56 -2.35
C VAL A 21 -11.74 -4.39 -1.46
N PRO A 22 -10.53 -4.15 -2.00
CA PRO A 22 -9.28 -4.20 -1.24
C PRO A 22 -9.19 -3.23 -0.06
N TRP A 23 -9.87 -2.12 -0.15
CA TRP A 23 -9.91 -1.05 0.85
C TRP A 23 -11.06 -1.18 1.85
N LYS A 24 -12.07 -2.02 1.58
CA LYS A 24 -13.09 -2.40 2.56
C LYS A 24 -12.58 -3.58 3.38
N SER A 25 -11.66 -3.35 4.31
CA SER A 25 -11.23 -4.42 5.19
C SER A 25 -12.25 -4.59 6.32
N GLY A 26 -12.92 -5.73 6.37
CA GLY A 26 -13.75 -6.12 7.52
C GLY A 26 -12.94 -6.45 8.78
N ARG A 27 -11.71 -5.94 8.91
CA ARG A 27 -10.86 -6.18 10.06
C ARG A 27 -11.36 -5.39 11.25
N GLN A 28 -11.76 -6.10 12.29
CA GLN A 28 -12.06 -5.52 13.59
C GLN A 28 -10.79 -5.05 14.35
N ASN A 29 -9.59 -5.47 13.90
CA ASN A 29 -8.32 -5.10 14.49
C ASN A 29 -7.64 -4.01 13.65
N GLU A 30 -7.41 -2.87 14.25
CA GLU A 30 -6.67 -1.72 13.67
C GLU A 30 -5.18 -2.03 13.39
N MET A 31 -4.68 -3.17 13.86
CA MET A 31 -3.28 -3.53 13.69
C MET A 31 -2.97 -3.95 12.25
N ARG A 32 -1.96 -3.31 11.67
CA ARG A 32 -1.48 -3.63 10.32
C ARG A 32 -0.97 -5.08 10.23
N PRO A 33 -1.24 -5.78 9.10
CA PRO A 33 -0.64 -7.08 8.84
C PRO A 33 0.88 -7.01 8.96
N CYS A 34 1.47 -7.94 9.69
CA CYS A 34 2.91 -7.96 9.91
C CYS A 34 3.48 -9.38 9.94
N ASN A 35 4.76 -9.49 9.70
CA ASN A 35 5.48 -10.73 9.96
C ASN A 35 5.66 -10.92 11.47
N PHE A 36 5.13 -12.02 12.01
CA PHE A 36 5.14 -12.28 13.45
C PHE A 36 6.55 -12.34 14.05
N ALA A 37 7.49 -12.97 13.35
CA ALA A 37 8.85 -13.16 13.88
C ALA A 37 9.66 -11.86 13.89
N SER A 38 9.52 -11.01 12.88
CA SER A 38 10.27 -9.77 12.77
C SER A 38 9.52 -8.55 13.27
N LYS A 39 8.22 -8.67 13.53
CA LYS A 39 7.27 -7.59 13.87
C LYS A 39 7.21 -6.47 12.82
N ARG A 40 7.76 -6.70 11.63
CA ARG A 40 7.73 -5.71 10.55
C ARG A 40 6.37 -5.72 9.86
N PRO A 41 5.69 -4.56 9.77
CA PRO A 41 4.43 -4.46 9.05
C PRO A 41 4.64 -4.67 7.54
N TYR A 42 3.66 -5.26 6.89
CA TYR A 42 3.59 -5.30 5.44
C TYR A 42 3.14 -3.93 4.92
N ARG A 43 3.71 -3.54 3.77
CA ARG A 43 3.49 -2.24 3.11
C ARG A 43 3.15 -2.45 1.63
N GLY A 44 2.51 -1.45 1.02
CA GLY A 44 2.15 -1.44 -0.40
C GLY A 44 1.42 -2.72 -0.80
N VAL A 45 1.81 -3.33 -1.91
CA VAL A 45 1.13 -4.53 -2.44
C VAL A 45 1.08 -5.70 -1.44
N ASN A 46 2.01 -5.83 -0.51
CA ASN A 46 1.97 -6.89 0.50
C ASN A 46 0.87 -6.63 1.54
N TRP A 47 0.67 -5.38 1.94
CA TRP A 47 -0.47 -4.99 2.76
C TRP A 47 -1.79 -5.34 2.04
N LEU A 48 -1.92 -4.95 0.77
CA LEU A 48 -3.08 -5.25 -0.05
C LEU A 48 -3.38 -6.75 -0.10
N LEU A 49 -2.39 -7.57 -0.47
CA LEU A 49 -2.54 -9.02 -0.61
C LEU A 49 -2.93 -9.72 0.71
N THR A 50 -2.37 -9.27 1.83
CA THR A 50 -2.70 -9.83 3.15
C THR A 50 -4.06 -9.34 3.65
N THR A 51 -4.45 -8.11 3.33
CA THR A 51 -5.78 -7.57 3.67
C THR A 51 -6.89 -8.26 2.88
N MET A 52 -6.71 -8.43 1.56
CA MET A 52 -7.67 -9.13 0.69
C MET A 52 -7.82 -10.62 1.00
N SER A 53 -6.97 -11.21 1.81
CA SER A 53 -7.07 -12.64 2.16
C SER A 53 -8.20 -12.95 3.15
N GLY A 54 -8.75 -11.93 3.84
CA GLY A 54 -9.94 -12.05 4.69
C GLY A 54 -9.68 -12.60 6.11
N PHE A 55 -8.42 -12.80 6.52
CA PHE A 55 -8.09 -13.22 7.88
C PHE A 55 -8.16 -12.04 8.86
N SER A 56 -8.64 -12.29 10.08
CA SER A 56 -8.75 -11.28 11.13
C SER A 56 -7.42 -11.03 11.84
N SER A 57 -6.59 -12.07 12.02
CA SER A 57 -5.29 -11.92 12.67
C SER A 57 -4.32 -11.07 11.84
N PRO A 58 -3.58 -10.13 12.45
CA PRO A 58 -2.56 -9.36 11.77
C PRO A 58 -1.26 -10.14 11.54
N TYR A 59 -1.10 -11.30 12.15
CA TYR A 59 0.16 -12.04 12.18
C TYR A 59 0.29 -13.06 11.04
N TRP A 60 1.49 -13.05 10.43
CA TRP A 60 1.82 -13.90 9.31
C TRP A 60 3.22 -14.49 9.46
N LEU A 61 3.40 -15.71 8.99
CA LEU A 61 4.70 -16.39 8.97
C LEU A 61 4.94 -17.08 7.62
N THR A 62 6.20 -17.14 7.22
CA THR A 62 6.66 -18.05 6.16
C THR A 62 6.75 -19.48 6.67
N LYS A 63 6.79 -20.47 5.75
CA LYS A 63 7.02 -21.89 6.10
C LYS A 63 8.20 -22.06 7.06
N ASN A 64 9.34 -21.44 6.72
CA ASN A 64 10.54 -21.55 7.57
C ASN A 64 10.34 -20.91 8.94
N GLY A 65 9.58 -19.80 9.01
CA GLY A 65 9.23 -19.17 10.30
C GLY A 65 8.38 -20.09 11.17
N ILE A 66 7.38 -20.76 10.59
CA ILE A 66 6.50 -21.71 11.29
C ILE A 66 7.31 -22.89 11.84
N LEU A 67 8.12 -23.52 10.98
CA LEU A 67 8.94 -24.66 11.38
C LEU A 67 9.95 -24.29 12.48
N LYS A 68 10.56 -23.10 12.39
CA LYS A 68 11.51 -22.63 13.42
C LYS A 68 10.87 -22.42 14.78
N LEU A 69 9.57 -22.10 14.80
CA LEU A 69 8.79 -21.92 16.03
C LEU A 69 8.06 -23.19 16.47
N GLY A 70 8.27 -24.32 15.78
CA GLY A 70 7.71 -25.62 16.14
C GLY A 70 6.24 -25.81 15.74
N GLY A 71 5.69 -24.91 14.91
CA GLY A 71 4.30 -24.98 14.46
C GLY A 71 4.08 -25.82 13.20
N THR A 72 2.81 -26.08 12.93
CA THR A 72 2.30 -26.66 11.69
C THR A 72 1.30 -25.68 11.04
N TRP A 73 0.92 -25.92 9.80
CA TRP A 73 -0.03 -25.06 9.09
C TRP A 73 -0.94 -25.89 8.18
N SER A 74 -2.09 -25.32 7.87
CA SER A 74 -3.08 -25.86 6.93
C SER A 74 -3.55 -24.79 5.96
N GLY A 75 -4.26 -25.23 4.91
CA GLY A 75 -4.88 -24.32 3.96
C GLY A 75 -3.93 -23.68 2.96
N LYS A 76 -4.49 -22.78 2.14
CA LYS A 76 -3.78 -22.13 1.03
C LYS A 76 -2.98 -20.92 1.52
N ALA A 77 -1.72 -20.87 1.11
CA ALA A 77 -0.86 -19.73 1.39
C ALA A 77 -1.29 -18.45 0.65
N THR A 78 -1.10 -17.32 1.31
CA THR A 78 -1.13 -15.99 0.68
C THR A 78 0.25 -15.68 0.11
N LYS A 79 0.29 -15.09 -1.09
CA LYS A 79 1.55 -14.66 -1.71
C LYS A 79 1.89 -13.25 -1.31
N ILE A 80 3.17 -13.03 -0.97
CA ILE A 80 3.75 -11.70 -0.79
C ILE A 80 4.95 -11.55 -1.70
N VAL A 81 5.33 -10.32 -2.01
CA VAL A 81 6.49 -10.01 -2.83
C VAL A 81 7.65 -9.50 -2.00
N HIS A 82 8.84 -9.76 -2.47
CA HIS A 82 10.07 -9.23 -1.88
C HIS A 82 11.01 -8.73 -2.95
N TRP A 83 11.35 -7.46 -2.86
CA TRP A 83 12.40 -6.86 -3.63
C TRP A 83 13.74 -7.05 -2.94
N SER A 84 14.71 -7.54 -3.69
CA SER A 84 16.10 -7.60 -3.25
C SER A 84 16.99 -7.02 -4.34
N PHE A 85 18.15 -6.56 -3.94
CA PHE A 85 19.14 -6.03 -4.86
C PHE A 85 20.45 -6.81 -4.72
N THR A 86 21.05 -7.11 -5.86
CA THR A 86 22.39 -7.67 -5.91
C THR A 86 23.32 -6.59 -6.45
N TYR A 87 24.41 -6.36 -5.76
CA TYR A 87 25.39 -5.35 -6.07
C TYR A 87 26.63 -6.01 -6.66
N TYR A 88 27.23 -5.37 -7.67
CA TYR A 88 28.42 -5.85 -8.37
C TYR A 88 29.45 -4.74 -8.46
N ASP A 89 30.72 -5.10 -8.24
CA ASP A 89 31.87 -4.21 -8.44
C ASP A 89 32.24 -4.05 -9.93
N ALA A 90 33.27 -3.26 -10.21
CA ALA A 90 33.77 -3.03 -11.56
C ALA A 90 34.32 -4.31 -12.26
N LYS A 91 34.64 -5.34 -11.48
CA LYS A 91 35.07 -6.66 -11.98
C LYS A 91 33.92 -7.64 -12.14
N ASN A 92 32.67 -7.16 -12.03
CA ASN A 92 31.43 -7.96 -12.08
C ASN A 92 31.33 -9.03 -11.00
N LYS A 93 32.02 -8.86 -9.88
CA LYS A 93 31.93 -9.73 -8.70
C LYS A 93 30.80 -9.22 -7.78
N ARG A 94 30.04 -10.15 -7.19
CA ARG A 94 29.00 -9.81 -6.21
C ARG A 94 29.64 -9.27 -4.94
N VAL A 95 29.17 -8.10 -4.50
CA VAL A 95 29.63 -7.38 -3.31
C VAL A 95 28.44 -7.02 -2.42
N LYS A 96 28.71 -6.55 -1.21
CA LYS A 96 27.68 -6.02 -0.32
C LYS A 96 27.27 -4.61 -0.74
N GLN A 97 26.09 -4.18 -0.29
CA GLN A 97 25.61 -2.81 -0.51
C GLN A 97 26.55 -1.74 0.10
N THR A 98 27.27 -2.10 1.17
CA THR A 98 28.22 -1.24 1.87
C THR A 98 29.57 -1.12 1.18
N ASP A 99 29.84 -1.96 0.19
CA ASP A 99 31.10 -1.97 -0.55
C ASP A 99 31.02 -1.05 -1.76
N ASP A 100 32.14 -0.78 -2.42
CA ASP A 100 32.16 -0.05 -3.70
C ASP A 100 31.49 -0.90 -4.81
N TRP A 101 30.36 -0.44 -5.30
CA TRP A 101 29.62 -1.11 -6.36
C TRP A 101 29.36 -0.15 -7.53
N VAL A 102 29.34 -0.71 -8.74
CA VAL A 102 29.06 0.03 -9.98
C VAL A 102 27.75 -0.38 -10.63
N ARG A 103 27.22 -1.55 -10.26
CA ARG A 103 25.96 -2.07 -10.83
C ARG A 103 25.08 -2.66 -9.75
N LYS A 104 23.82 -2.23 -9.76
CA LYS A 104 22.74 -2.72 -8.89
C LYS A 104 21.72 -3.45 -9.75
N VAL A 105 21.45 -4.72 -9.45
CA VAL A 105 20.49 -5.53 -10.18
C VAL A 105 19.30 -5.83 -9.27
N PRO A 106 18.09 -5.36 -9.60
CA PRO A 106 16.88 -5.66 -8.85
C PRO A 106 16.44 -7.10 -9.11
N SER A 107 15.94 -7.77 -8.08
CA SER A 107 15.30 -9.07 -8.17
C SER A 107 13.99 -9.06 -7.41
N LEU A 108 12.90 -9.34 -8.10
CA LEU A 108 11.57 -9.50 -7.53
C LEU A 108 11.27 -10.98 -7.36
N ARG A 109 10.95 -11.39 -6.13
CA ARG A 109 10.55 -12.74 -5.78
C ARG A 109 9.22 -12.70 -5.04
N TYR A 110 8.48 -13.81 -5.06
CA TYR A 110 7.33 -13.99 -4.17
C TYR A 110 7.64 -15.05 -3.12
N TYR A 111 6.99 -14.92 -1.97
CA TYR A 111 7.03 -15.87 -0.89
C TYR A 111 5.60 -16.24 -0.50
N ASN A 112 5.44 -17.46 -0.04
CA ASN A 112 4.21 -17.93 0.56
C ASN A 112 4.25 -17.67 2.07
N VAL A 113 3.17 -17.08 2.57
CA VAL A 113 2.94 -16.83 4.00
C VAL A 113 1.59 -17.39 4.41
N TRP A 114 1.48 -17.78 5.65
CA TRP A 114 0.25 -18.25 6.27
C TRP A 114 -0.12 -17.31 7.41
N ASN A 115 -1.39 -17.07 7.55
CA ASN A 115 -1.94 -16.29 8.66
C ASN A 115 -1.91 -17.11 9.95
N ALA A 116 -1.88 -16.44 11.11
CA ALA A 116 -1.94 -17.10 12.41
C ALA A 116 -3.13 -18.05 12.54
N GLU A 117 -4.28 -17.73 11.95
CA GLU A 117 -5.49 -18.57 11.95
C GLU A 117 -5.34 -19.90 11.19
N GLN A 118 -4.28 -20.03 10.39
CA GLN A 118 -3.94 -21.23 9.63
C GLN A 118 -2.81 -22.03 10.29
N ILE A 119 -2.30 -21.58 11.44
CA ILE A 119 -1.10 -22.12 12.08
C ILE A 119 -1.47 -22.68 13.45
N GLU A 120 -1.01 -23.88 13.72
CA GLU A 120 -1.16 -24.55 15.01
C GLU A 120 0.20 -24.72 15.71
N GLY A 121 0.18 -24.82 17.03
CA GLY A 121 1.36 -25.04 17.85
C GLY A 121 2.21 -23.79 18.13
N ILE A 122 1.74 -22.61 17.74
CA ILE A 122 2.40 -21.34 18.05
C ILE A 122 1.42 -20.41 18.78
N ASP A 123 1.84 -19.91 19.92
CA ASP A 123 1.12 -18.85 20.63
C ASP A 123 1.47 -17.49 20.01
N PHE A 124 0.51 -16.88 19.35
CA PHE A 124 0.65 -15.55 18.76
C PHE A 124 0.35 -14.41 19.75
N GLY A 125 -0.19 -14.73 20.92
CA GLY A 125 -0.69 -13.75 21.86
C GLY A 125 -1.86 -12.91 21.31
N THR A 126 -2.38 -12.02 22.11
CA THR A 126 -3.40 -11.07 21.69
C THR A 126 -2.73 -9.95 20.89
N PRO A 127 -3.18 -9.65 19.66
CA PRO A 127 -2.68 -8.50 18.93
C PRO A 127 -2.89 -7.23 19.73
N ALA A 128 -1.84 -6.44 19.94
CA ALA A 128 -2.00 -5.12 20.50
C ALA A 128 -2.79 -4.26 19.52
N ALA A 129 -3.85 -3.59 19.97
CA ALA A 129 -4.50 -2.56 19.17
C ALA A 129 -3.48 -1.46 18.83
N ASP A 130 -3.67 -0.79 17.69
CA ASP A 130 -2.92 0.43 17.41
C ASP A 130 -3.31 1.47 18.47
N GLY A 131 -2.45 1.61 19.48
CA GLY A 131 -2.68 2.51 20.61
C GLY A 131 -2.55 4.00 20.26
N ARG A 132 -2.26 4.33 19.00
CA ARG A 132 -2.15 5.73 18.57
C ARG A 132 -3.49 6.44 18.71
N LYS A 133 -3.45 7.63 19.30
CA LYS A 133 -4.60 8.53 19.36
C LYS A 133 -4.83 9.18 18.01
N GLU A 134 -6.02 9.72 17.79
CA GLU A 134 -6.39 10.35 16.53
C GLU A 134 -5.40 11.46 16.11
N HIS A 135 -4.99 12.33 17.04
CA HIS A 135 -4.03 13.37 16.74
C HIS A 135 -2.63 12.85 16.34
N GLU A 136 -2.23 11.68 16.83
CA GLU A 136 -0.96 11.03 16.43
C GLU A 136 -1.06 10.44 15.02
N ARG A 137 -2.25 9.95 14.64
CA ARG A 137 -2.54 9.48 13.29
C ARG A 137 -2.59 10.65 12.29
N ILE A 138 -3.19 11.77 12.68
CA ILE A 138 -3.20 13.00 11.89
C ILE A 138 -1.77 13.52 11.69
N ALA A 139 -0.95 13.59 12.76
CA ALA A 139 0.45 13.98 12.64
C ALA A 139 1.24 13.08 11.69
N ALA A 140 1.00 11.75 11.71
CA ALA A 140 1.61 10.82 10.78
C ALA A 140 1.17 11.06 9.32
N ALA A 141 -0.08 11.47 9.10
CA ALA A 141 -0.56 11.85 7.77
C ALA A 141 0.12 13.14 7.27
N GLU A 142 0.26 14.13 8.14
CA GLU A 142 1.00 15.37 7.84
C GLU A 142 2.48 15.11 7.50
N GLU A 143 3.13 14.22 8.24
CA GLU A 143 4.50 13.79 7.95
C GLU A 143 4.63 13.13 6.58
N LEU A 144 3.63 12.33 6.16
CA LEU A 144 3.60 11.72 4.82
C LEU A 144 3.46 12.78 3.73
N VAL A 145 2.59 13.78 3.93
CA VAL A 145 2.42 14.89 2.99
C VAL A 145 3.72 15.70 2.90
N ALA A 146 4.28 16.10 4.03
CA ALA A 146 5.52 16.88 4.08
C ALA A 146 6.74 16.13 3.52
N GLY A 147 6.73 14.80 3.64
CA GLY A 147 7.77 13.91 3.11
C GLY A 147 7.72 13.68 1.60
N TYR A 148 6.73 14.23 0.90
CA TYR A 148 6.61 14.08 -0.55
C TYR A 148 7.59 15.03 -1.26
N VAL A 149 8.83 14.58 -1.43
CA VAL A 149 9.90 15.33 -2.12
C VAL A 149 9.52 15.53 -3.59
N ASP A 150 9.73 16.74 -4.11
CA ASP A 150 9.36 17.15 -5.47
C ASP A 150 7.87 16.93 -5.79
N GLY A 151 7.02 17.00 -4.76
CA GLY A 151 5.57 16.90 -4.88
C GLY A 151 4.92 18.13 -5.50
N PRO A 152 3.60 18.10 -5.76
CA PRO A 152 2.83 19.23 -6.26
C PRO A 152 2.70 20.33 -5.22
N THR A 153 2.32 21.53 -5.66
CA THR A 153 1.77 22.53 -4.74
C THR A 153 0.43 22.05 -4.20
N ILE A 154 0.19 22.24 -2.89
CA ILE A 154 -1.07 21.85 -2.26
C ILE A 154 -1.79 23.14 -1.82
N THR A 155 -3.03 23.31 -2.29
CA THR A 155 -3.90 24.46 -1.98
C THR A 155 -5.16 23.93 -1.29
N ILE A 156 -5.35 24.35 -0.04
CA ILE A 156 -6.55 24.07 0.76
C ILE A 156 -7.35 25.35 0.83
N ASP A 157 -8.40 25.47 0.03
CA ASP A 157 -9.18 26.72 -0.13
C ASP A 157 -10.70 26.50 -0.16
N GLY A 158 -11.15 25.29 0.19
CA GLY A 158 -12.56 24.91 0.15
C GLY A 158 -13.08 24.60 -1.25
N SER A 159 -12.21 24.56 -2.27
CA SER A 159 -12.62 24.16 -3.61
C SER A 159 -12.80 22.65 -3.73
N GLN A 160 -13.53 22.23 -4.79
CA GLN A 160 -13.69 20.81 -5.06
C GLN A 160 -12.33 20.14 -5.22
N PRO A 161 -12.09 19.00 -4.53
CA PRO A 161 -10.85 18.25 -4.62
C PRO A 161 -10.52 17.85 -6.06
N ARG A 162 -9.28 18.09 -6.47
CA ARG A 162 -8.77 17.72 -7.78
C ARG A 162 -7.26 17.89 -7.88
N TYR A 163 -6.64 17.10 -8.73
CA TYR A 163 -5.28 17.36 -9.20
C TYR A 163 -5.29 18.07 -10.57
N ASN A 164 -4.52 19.14 -10.70
CA ASN A 164 -4.30 19.85 -11.96
C ASN A 164 -2.91 19.53 -12.52
N PRO A 165 -2.79 18.68 -13.56
CA PRO A 165 -1.49 18.30 -14.10
C PRO A 165 -0.76 19.41 -14.87
N GLU A 166 -1.48 20.43 -15.39
CA GLU A 166 -0.87 21.54 -16.12
C GLU A 166 -0.13 22.48 -15.16
N LYS A 167 -0.62 22.66 -13.94
CA LYS A 167 -0.04 23.52 -12.90
C LYS A 167 0.80 22.74 -11.90
N ASP A 168 0.71 21.41 -11.93
CA ASP A 168 1.22 20.51 -10.90
C ASP A 168 0.75 20.91 -9.50
N GLU A 169 -0.57 21.03 -9.35
CA GLU A 169 -1.22 21.55 -8.16
C GLU A 169 -2.38 20.65 -7.74
N VAL A 170 -2.42 20.31 -6.45
CA VAL A 170 -3.54 19.63 -5.79
C VAL A 170 -4.37 20.67 -5.07
N PHE A 171 -5.67 20.65 -5.32
CA PHE A 171 -6.68 21.39 -4.58
C PHE A 171 -7.43 20.46 -3.66
N ASN A 172 -7.75 20.90 -2.45
CA ASN A 172 -8.62 20.16 -1.55
C ASN A 172 -9.57 21.11 -0.81
N SER A 173 -10.71 20.57 -0.39
CA SER A 173 -11.65 21.26 0.49
C SER A 173 -11.04 21.50 1.87
N ASN A 174 -11.63 22.41 2.67
CA ASN A 174 -11.17 22.61 4.05
C ASN A 174 -11.45 21.37 4.90
N LEU A 175 -10.69 21.19 5.97
CA LEU A 175 -10.87 20.07 6.90
C LEU A 175 -12.30 20.02 7.46
N ASP A 176 -12.88 21.17 7.75
CA ASP A 176 -14.24 21.31 8.31
C ASP A 176 -15.35 20.95 7.30
N ASP A 177 -15.03 20.79 6.02
CA ASP A 177 -15.97 20.34 4.98
C ASP A 177 -16.15 18.80 4.97
N PHE A 178 -15.39 18.07 5.78
CA PHE A 178 -15.43 16.62 5.89
C PHE A 178 -15.98 16.17 7.26
N ASP A 179 -16.76 15.08 7.27
CA ASP A 179 -17.28 14.50 8.50
C ASP A 179 -16.17 14.01 9.46
N THR A 180 -15.00 13.64 8.90
CA THR A 180 -13.87 13.13 9.66
C THR A 180 -12.54 13.60 9.09
N ALA A 181 -11.53 13.74 9.94
CA ALA A 181 -10.15 13.97 9.48
C ALA A 181 -9.66 12.85 8.55
N ALA A 182 -10.08 11.61 8.78
CA ALA A 182 -9.75 10.49 7.91
C ALA A 182 -10.29 10.69 6.48
N GLY A 183 -11.51 11.21 6.32
CA GLY A 183 -12.10 11.55 5.02
C GLY A 183 -11.29 12.63 4.28
N PHE A 184 -10.89 13.68 5.00
CA PHE A 184 -10.02 14.73 4.46
C PHE A 184 -8.70 14.17 3.93
N TYR A 185 -7.97 13.38 4.74
CA TYR A 185 -6.70 12.81 4.32
C TYR A 185 -6.83 11.76 3.22
N HIS A 186 -7.91 10.97 3.23
CA HIS A 186 -8.17 10.04 2.13
C HIS A 186 -8.27 10.77 0.80
N THR A 187 -9.08 11.82 0.74
CA THR A 187 -9.26 12.65 -0.45
C THR A 187 -7.94 13.32 -0.86
N LEU A 188 -7.22 13.93 0.08
CA LEU A 188 -5.93 14.53 -0.21
C LEU A 188 -4.92 13.51 -0.75
N PHE A 189 -4.85 12.33 -0.17
CA PHE A 189 -3.95 11.26 -0.64
C PHE A 189 -4.35 10.71 -2.01
N HIS A 190 -5.65 10.71 -2.34
CA HIS A 190 -6.13 10.36 -3.67
C HIS A 190 -5.60 11.33 -4.72
N GLU A 191 -5.74 12.63 -4.49
CA GLU A 191 -5.23 13.67 -5.40
C GLU A 191 -3.70 13.67 -5.49
N LEU A 192 -3.01 13.42 -4.37
CA LEU A 192 -1.57 13.18 -4.37
C LEU A 192 -1.18 11.91 -5.14
N GLY A 193 -2.03 10.89 -5.14
CA GLY A 193 -1.89 9.69 -5.96
C GLY A 193 -1.84 10.03 -7.45
N HIS A 194 -2.77 10.85 -7.94
CA HIS A 194 -2.76 11.37 -9.30
C HIS A 194 -1.48 12.15 -9.61
N SER A 195 -1.06 13.02 -8.70
CA SER A 195 0.13 13.85 -8.91
C SER A 195 1.40 13.04 -9.15
N THR A 196 1.50 11.81 -8.60
CA THR A 196 2.66 10.94 -8.86
C THR A 196 2.82 10.61 -10.35
N GLY A 197 1.76 10.72 -11.16
CA GLY A 197 1.76 10.51 -12.61
C GLY A 197 2.26 11.69 -13.42
N HIS A 198 2.56 12.83 -12.82
CA HIS A 198 3.06 14.02 -13.52
C HIS A 198 4.30 13.73 -14.38
N GLY A 199 4.48 14.52 -15.46
CA GLY A 199 5.58 14.35 -16.40
C GLY A 199 6.98 14.41 -15.78
N SER A 200 7.16 15.20 -14.71
CA SER A 200 8.41 15.30 -13.96
C SER A 200 8.67 14.12 -13.00
N ARG A 201 7.68 13.27 -12.76
CA ARG A 201 7.76 12.12 -11.83
C ARG A 201 7.63 10.79 -12.58
N LEU A 202 6.52 10.08 -12.46
CA LEU A 202 6.35 8.77 -13.11
C LEU A 202 5.89 8.85 -14.56
N SER A 203 5.51 10.03 -15.04
CA SER A 203 5.07 10.30 -16.42
C SER A 203 4.05 9.27 -16.91
N ARG A 204 3.01 8.99 -16.07
CA ARG A 204 1.98 8.03 -16.45
C ARG A 204 1.08 8.60 -17.53
N GLU A 205 0.77 7.75 -18.52
CA GLU A 205 -0.07 8.12 -19.66
C GLU A 205 -1.45 8.61 -19.21
N GLY A 206 -2.02 8.05 -18.13
CA GLY A 206 -3.29 8.47 -17.55
C GLY A 206 -3.34 9.94 -17.10
N ILE A 207 -2.18 10.53 -16.81
CA ILE A 207 -2.05 11.94 -16.39
C ILE A 207 -1.49 12.82 -17.52
N THR A 208 -0.49 12.34 -18.26
CA THR A 208 0.20 13.13 -19.29
C THR A 208 -0.57 13.24 -20.59
N THR A 209 -1.55 12.36 -20.81
CA THR A 209 -2.42 12.36 -21.99
C THR A 209 -3.86 12.63 -21.56
N ARG A 210 -4.59 13.48 -22.28
CA ARG A 210 -6.02 13.72 -21.99
C ARG A 210 -6.82 12.48 -22.31
N HIS A 211 -7.37 11.84 -21.29
CA HIS A 211 -8.33 10.76 -21.44
C HIS A 211 -9.77 11.26 -21.31
N ARG A 212 -10.65 10.65 -22.06
CA ARG A 212 -12.08 10.93 -21.93
C ARG A 212 -12.57 10.32 -20.62
N PHE A 213 -13.41 11.06 -19.88
CA PHE A 213 -14.09 10.55 -18.69
C PHE A 213 -14.77 9.20 -18.98
N GLY A 214 -14.54 8.21 -18.10
CA GLY A 214 -15.09 6.86 -18.26
C GLY A 214 -14.36 5.95 -19.26
N SER A 215 -13.22 6.38 -19.84
CA SER A 215 -12.36 5.50 -20.65
C SER A 215 -11.52 4.56 -19.78
N ASP A 216 -11.03 3.45 -20.35
CA ASP A 216 -10.16 2.50 -19.65
C ASP A 216 -8.91 3.17 -19.05
N GLY A 217 -8.32 4.16 -19.74
CA GLY A 217 -7.16 4.92 -19.26
C GLY A 217 -7.51 5.78 -18.05
N TYR A 218 -8.68 6.42 -18.05
CA TYR A 218 -9.20 7.16 -16.91
C TYR A 218 -9.46 6.21 -15.72
N ALA A 219 -10.20 5.12 -15.92
CA ALA A 219 -10.51 4.16 -14.87
C ALA A 219 -9.25 3.53 -14.24
N PHE A 220 -8.21 3.30 -15.04
CA PHE A 220 -6.93 2.81 -14.54
C PHE A 220 -6.24 3.84 -13.63
N GLU A 221 -6.25 5.12 -14.00
CA GLU A 221 -5.64 6.18 -13.21
C GLU A 221 -6.38 6.43 -11.89
N GLU A 222 -7.71 6.37 -11.89
CA GLU A 222 -8.53 6.40 -10.67
C GLU A 222 -8.17 5.24 -9.73
N LEU A 223 -8.01 4.03 -10.27
CA LEU A 223 -7.59 2.88 -9.47
C LEU A 223 -6.19 3.07 -8.86
N VAL A 224 -5.26 3.68 -9.59
CA VAL A 224 -3.92 4.01 -9.07
C VAL A 224 -4.02 5.03 -7.94
N ALA A 225 -4.81 6.09 -8.10
CA ALA A 225 -5.01 7.10 -7.08
C ALA A 225 -5.65 6.51 -5.82
N GLU A 226 -6.71 5.73 -5.98
CA GLU A 226 -7.42 5.08 -4.87
C GLU A 226 -6.52 4.10 -4.09
N LEU A 227 -5.79 3.24 -4.78
CA LEU A 227 -4.83 2.34 -4.11
C LEU A 227 -3.71 3.10 -3.41
N SER A 228 -3.26 4.23 -3.97
CA SER A 228 -2.26 5.08 -3.35
C SER A 228 -2.79 5.71 -2.06
N ALA A 229 -4.01 6.23 -2.08
CA ALA A 229 -4.70 6.73 -0.90
C ALA A 229 -4.79 5.65 0.19
N CYS A 230 -5.26 4.45 -0.16
CA CYS A 230 -5.35 3.33 0.78
C CYS A 230 -4.01 2.96 1.42
N PHE A 231 -2.92 2.99 0.66
CA PHE A 231 -1.58 2.71 1.19
C PHE A 231 -1.11 3.78 2.17
N LEU A 232 -1.34 5.05 1.84
CA LEU A 232 -0.97 6.19 2.70
C LEU A 232 -1.83 6.24 3.97
N MET A 233 -3.13 6.03 3.85
CA MET A 233 -4.05 5.88 4.99
C MET A 233 -3.59 4.77 5.94
N SER A 234 -3.27 3.60 5.41
CA SER A 234 -2.74 2.49 6.20
C SER A 234 -1.41 2.84 6.88
N GLU A 235 -0.53 3.60 6.23
CA GLU A 235 0.74 4.04 6.81
C GLU A 235 0.52 5.03 7.96
N ALA A 236 -0.37 6.00 7.79
CA ALA A 236 -0.78 6.94 8.83
C ALA A 236 -1.53 6.25 10.00
N GLY A 237 -2.12 5.07 9.76
CA GLY A 237 -3.00 4.39 10.70
C GLY A 237 -4.41 4.99 10.73
N LEU A 238 -4.77 5.73 9.68
CA LEU A 238 -6.13 6.22 9.48
C LEU A 238 -6.97 5.16 8.78
N THR A 239 -8.21 5.02 9.21
CA THR A 239 -9.22 4.20 8.53
C THR A 239 -10.28 5.13 7.98
N ALA A 240 -10.42 5.21 6.68
CA ALA A 240 -11.54 5.90 6.06
C ALA A 240 -12.75 4.97 6.07
N ASP A 241 -13.89 5.50 6.47
CA ASP A 241 -15.18 4.85 6.25
C ASP A 241 -15.60 5.17 4.81
N LEU A 242 -15.27 4.25 3.90
CA LEU A 242 -15.35 4.46 2.46
C LEU A 242 -16.76 4.26 1.88
N ASP A 243 -17.79 4.29 2.71
CA ASP A 243 -19.17 4.18 2.21
C ASP A 243 -19.61 5.37 1.34
N ASN A 244 -18.86 6.48 1.35
CA ASN A 244 -19.14 7.69 0.59
C ASN A 244 -18.25 7.92 -0.65
N SER A 245 -17.28 7.07 -0.98
CA SER A 245 -16.35 7.28 -2.10
C SER A 245 -16.82 6.66 -3.44
N ALA A 246 -18.10 6.35 -3.58
CA ALA A 246 -18.71 5.89 -4.81
C ALA A 246 -19.65 6.95 -5.39
N ALA A 247 -19.15 8.16 -5.63
CA ALA A 247 -19.84 9.18 -6.39
C ALA A 247 -19.11 9.46 -7.70
#